data_7de48c05a9feab683bc534b47c570f95
#
_entry.id   7de48c05a9feab683bc534b47c570f95
#
_cell.length_a   1.000
_cell.length_b   1.000
_cell.length_c   1.000
_cell.angle_alpha   90.00
_cell.angle_beta   90.00
_cell.angle_gamma   90.00
#
_symmetry.space_group_name_H-M   'P 1'
#
loop_
_entity.id
_entity.type
_entity.pdbx_description
1 polymer ?
#
loop_
_entity_poly.entity_id
_entity_poly.type
_entity_poly.pdbx_seq_one_letter_code
_entity_poly.pdbx_strand_id
1 'polypeptide(L)'
;RDQPRSRGLGDVYKRQPVDWYNGGMEHTTLHLLYSRFWHKFLYDIGVVPTKEPYAKRTSHGMILGSNGEKMSKSKGNVVNPDDFVNEYGADTLRVYEMFMGPFDQTAPWSVDSIRGCSKFLDRVWNMQEILVDDGTNEYSKQFEKMMHQAIKKVSSDIEEMKFNTSVSTFMTMVNEFYKAKKINKAEFRTFLQLLNPFAPHITEELNLSLIHISEPTRPRLI
;
A
#
# COMPACT_ATOMS: atom_id res chain seq x y z
N ARG A 1 -5.12 15.60 -23.47
CA ARG A 1 -4.43 16.33 -24.54
C ARG A 1 -2.96 16.45 -24.17
N ASP A 2 -2.12 15.74 -24.88
CA ASP A 2 -0.67 15.79 -24.68
C ASP A 2 -0.16 17.19 -25.01
N GLN A 3 0.44 17.82 -24.03
CA GLN A 3 1.16 19.06 -24.28
C GLN A 3 2.51 18.72 -24.93
N PRO A 4 2.92 19.41 -26.01
CA PRO A 4 4.15 19.12 -26.73
C PRO A 4 5.40 19.62 -25.98
N ARG A 5 5.61 19.16 -24.75
CA ARG A 5 6.73 19.63 -23.90
C ARG A 5 7.86 18.64 -23.69
N SER A 6 7.77 17.42 -24.20
CA SER A 6 8.88 16.51 -24.10
C SER A 6 9.59 16.40 -25.45
N ARG A 7 10.68 17.06 -25.60
CA ARG A 7 11.60 17.04 -26.71
C ARG A 7 12.12 15.62 -27.03
N GLY A 8 11.28 14.77 -27.62
CA GLY A 8 11.63 13.39 -27.99
C GLY A 8 11.54 12.34 -26.86
N LEU A 9 11.76 12.70 -25.58
CA LEU A 9 11.66 11.77 -24.46
C LEU A 9 10.22 11.30 -24.22
N GLY A 10 9.21 12.15 -24.45
CA GLY A 10 7.81 11.78 -24.30
C GLY A 10 7.33 10.70 -25.26
N ASP A 11 7.90 10.62 -26.45
CA ASP A 11 7.58 9.56 -27.40
C ASP A 11 8.17 8.21 -26.98
N VAL A 12 9.36 8.21 -26.37
CA VAL A 12 9.98 7.00 -25.83
C VAL A 12 9.12 6.47 -24.67
N TYR A 13 8.72 7.32 -23.72
CA TYR A 13 7.86 6.91 -22.60
C TYR A 13 6.46 6.44 -23.03
N LYS A 14 5.88 7.03 -24.07
CA LYS A 14 4.58 6.61 -24.62
C LYS A 14 4.60 5.26 -25.31
N ARG A 15 5.75 4.86 -25.84
CA ARG A 15 5.92 3.64 -26.63
C ARG A 15 6.60 2.50 -25.87
N GLN A 16 7.02 2.76 -24.63
CA GLN A 16 7.57 1.72 -23.76
C GLN A 16 6.48 0.71 -23.37
N PRO A 17 6.85 -0.57 -23.17
CA PRO A 17 5.93 -1.52 -22.58
C PRO A 17 5.57 -1.07 -21.15
N VAL A 18 4.36 -1.38 -20.74
CA VAL A 18 3.92 -1.18 -19.35
C VAL A 18 4.71 -2.12 -18.45
N ASP A 19 5.35 -1.59 -17.41
CA ASP A 19 6.21 -2.35 -16.51
C ASP A 19 5.46 -3.47 -15.82
N TRP A 20 4.23 -3.17 -15.36
CA TRP A 20 3.44 -4.12 -14.60
C TRP A 20 1.93 -3.94 -14.85
N TYR A 21 1.31 -4.96 -15.38
CA TYR A 21 -0.13 -5.03 -15.62
C TYR A 21 -0.83 -5.85 -14.51
N ASN A 22 -1.63 -5.17 -13.69
CA ASN A 22 -2.45 -5.79 -12.66
C ASN A 22 -3.92 -5.79 -13.09
N GLY A 23 -4.58 -6.93 -13.04
CA GLY A 23 -5.99 -7.03 -13.40
C GLY A 23 -6.60 -8.36 -13.00
N GLY A 24 -7.93 -8.43 -12.96
CA GLY A 24 -8.65 -9.65 -12.68
C GLY A 24 -8.43 -10.72 -13.74
N MET A 25 -8.65 -11.98 -13.38
CA MET A 25 -8.50 -13.13 -14.28
C MET A 25 -9.41 -13.05 -15.50
N GLU A 26 -10.58 -12.43 -15.39
CA GLU A 26 -11.53 -12.23 -16.49
C GLU A 26 -10.95 -11.44 -17.65
N HIS A 27 -10.01 -10.55 -17.39
CA HIS A 27 -9.35 -9.76 -18.43
C HIS A 27 -8.36 -10.54 -19.29
N THR A 28 -8.08 -11.80 -18.96
CA THR A 28 -7.26 -12.68 -19.79
C THR A 28 -7.88 -12.89 -21.17
N THR A 29 -9.20 -13.05 -21.22
CA THR A 29 -9.96 -13.24 -22.46
C THR A 29 -10.63 -11.96 -22.97
N LEU A 30 -10.50 -10.84 -22.24
CA LEU A 30 -11.06 -9.54 -22.59
C LEU A 30 -9.94 -8.55 -22.93
N HIS A 31 -9.63 -7.65 -22.01
CA HIS A 31 -8.68 -6.55 -22.24
C HIS A 31 -7.29 -7.05 -22.66
N LEU A 32 -6.74 -8.07 -21.99
CA LEU A 32 -5.41 -8.59 -22.29
C LEU A 32 -5.34 -9.16 -23.71
N LEU A 33 -6.38 -9.85 -24.17
CA LEU A 33 -6.43 -10.45 -25.52
C LEU A 33 -6.38 -9.36 -26.60
N TYR A 34 -7.30 -8.40 -26.57
CA TYR A 34 -7.39 -7.43 -27.66
C TYR A 34 -6.34 -6.32 -27.55
N SER A 35 -5.85 -5.97 -26.35
CA SER A 35 -4.74 -5.04 -26.22
C SER A 35 -3.43 -5.61 -26.79
N ARG A 36 -3.17 -6.90 -26.55
CA ARG A 36 -2.01 -7.59 -27.14
C ARG A 36 -2.13 -7.74 -28.65
N PHE A 37 -3.32 -8.07 -29.14
CA PHE A 37 -3.59 -8.16 -30.57
C PHE A 37 -3.30 -6.83 -31.28
N TRP A 38 -3.85 -5.73 -30.73
CA TRP A 38 -3.64 -4.40 -31.27
C TRP A 38 -2.17 -3.96 -31.21
N HIS A 39 -1.51 -4.22 -30.10
CA HIS A 39 -0.09 -3.87 -29.92
C HIS A 39 0.81 -4.62 -30.90
N LYS A 40 0.55 -5.91 -31.16
CA LYS A 40 1.30 -6.71 -32.13
C LYS A 40 1.13 -6.19 -33.55
N PHE A 41 -0.08 -5.77 -33.90
CA PHE A 41 -0.31 -5.09 -35.18
C PHE A 41 0.51 -3.80 -35.28
N LEU A 42 0.54 -2.97 -34.24
CA LEU A 42 1.35 -1.76 -34.22
C LEU A 42 2.86 -2.07 -34.29
N TYR A 43 3.29 -3.17 -33.72
CA TYR A 43 4.67 -3.64 -33.83
C TYR A 43 5.00 -4.05 -35.28
N ASP A 44 4.14 -4.82 -35.93
CA ASP A 44 4.33 -5.29 -37.31
C ASP A 44 4.44 -4.14 -38.30
N ILE A 45 3.77 -3.02 -38.07
CA ILE A 45 3.87 -1.79 -38.90
C ILE A 45 4.92 -0.79 -38.41
N GLY A 46 5.74 -1.16 -37.41
CA GLY A 46 6.87 -0.35 -36.93
C GLY A 46 6.50 0.87 -36.08
N VAL A 47 5.30 0.93 -35.51
CA VAL A 47 4.85 2.07 -34.68
C VAL A 47 5.34 1.95 -33.24
N VAL A 48 5.45 0.74 -32.69
CA VAL A 48 5.94 0.49 -31.32
C VAL A 48 7.22 -0.36 -31.35
N PRO A 49 8.13 -0.19 -30.37
CA PRO A 49 9.45 -0.84 -30.41
C PRO A 49 9.45 -2.28 -29.88
N THR A 50 8.41 -2.71 -29.17
CA THR A 50 8.35 -4.01 -28.51
C THR A 50 7.19 -4.85 -29.02
N LYS A 51 7.36 -6.17 -29.06
CA LYS A 51 6.33 -7.11 -29.51
C LYS A 51 5.22 -7.32 -28.50
N GLU A 52 5.52 -7.14 -27.19
CA GLU A 52 4.55 -7.29 -26.11
C GLU A 52 4.31 -5.96 -25.39
N PRO A 53 3.04 -5.63 -25.05
CA PRO A 53 2.71 -4.37 -24.39
C PRO A 53 3.03 -4.34 -22.89
N TYR A 54 3.18 -5.51 -22.25
CA TYR A 54 3.35 -5.65 -20.80
C TYR A 54 4.62 -6.44 -20.49
N ALA A 55 5.48 -5.90 -19.61
CA ALA A 55 6.70 -6.58 -19.18
C ALA A 55 6.36 -7.66 -18.12
N LYS A 56 5.44 -7.37 -17.21
CA LYS A 56 4.98 -8.29 -16.16
C LYS A 56 3.46 -8.24 -16.03
N ARG A 57 2.85 -9.38 -15.75
CA ARG A 57 1.43 -9.49 -15.43
C ARG A 57 1.21 -10.22 -14.11
N THR A 58 0.30 -9.68 -13.29
CA THR A 58 -0.20 -10.34 -12.08
C THR A 58 -1.72 -10.29 -12.08
N SER A 59 -2.36 -11.39 -11.70
CA SER A 59 -3.81 -11.45 -11.48
C SER A 59 -4.10 -11.31 -9.99
N HIS A 60 -5.02 -10.42 -9.66
CA HIS A 60 -5.55 -10.36 -8.30
C HIS A 60 -6.73 -11.31 -8.11
N GLY A 61 -6.99 -11.68 -6.86
CA GLY A 61 -8.20 -12.41 -6.47
C GLY A 61 -9.45 -11.54 -6.56
N MET A 62 -10.58 -12.13 -6.29
CA MET A 62 -11.88 -11.46 -6.31
C MET A 62 -12.36 -11.21 -4.88
N ILE A 63 -12.85 -10.01 -4.60
CA ILE A 63 -13.54 -9.71 -3.35
C ILE A 63 -15.00 -10.11 -3.50
N LEU A 64 -15.45 -11.01 -2.64
CA LEU A 64 -16.82 -11.50 -2.61
C LEU A 64 -17.66 -10.71 -1.60
N GLY A 65 -18.97 -10.75 -1.76
CA GLY A 65 -19.88 -10.26 -0.73
C GLY A 65 -19.75 -11.05 0.58
N SER A 66 -20.31 -10.54 1.65
CA SER A 66 -20.31 -11.21 2.97
C SER A 66 -20.93 -12.59 2.96
N ASN A 67 -21.78 -12.90 1.96
CA ASN A 67 -22.39 -14.21 1.71
C ASN A 67 -21.47 -15.17 0.92
N GLY A 68 -20.25 -14.77 0.58
CA GLY A 68 -19.33 -15.57 -0.22
C GLY A 68 -19.64 -15.62 -1.72
N GLU A 69 -20.60 -14.83 -2.20
CA GLU A 69 -20.95 -14.77 -3.62
C GLU A 69 -20.32 -13.55 -4.30
N LYS A 70 -20.14 -13.65 -5.62
CA LYS A 70 -19.70 -12.50 -6.42
C LYS A 70 -20.65 -11.32 -6.25
N MET A 71 -20.08 -10.15 -5.97
CA MET A 71 -20.85 -8.90 -5.85
C MET A 71 -21.51 -8.55 -7.19
N SER A 72 -22.79 -8.21 -7.14
CA SER A 72 -23.57 -7.80 -8.31
C SER A 72 -24.64 -6.80 -7.91
N LYS A 73 -24.82 -5.75 -8.72
CA LYS A 73 -25.91 -4.78 -8.51
C LYS A 73 -27.27 -5.42 -8.49
N SER A 74 -27.52 -6.45 -9.32
CA SER A 74 -28.79 -7.17 -9.39
C SER A 74 -29.07 -8.00 -8.12
N LYS A 75 -28.05 -8.40 -7.36
CA LYS A 75 -28.18 -9.14 -6.11
C LYS A 75 -28.24 -8.23 -4.87
N GLY A 76 -27.99 -6.93 -5.03
CA GLY A 76 -27.98 -5.98 -3.91
C GLY A 76 -26.87 -6.21 -2.88
N ASN A 77 -25.84 -7.00 -3.21
CA ASN A 77 -24.73 -7.36 -2.32
C ASN A 77 -23.43 -6.60 -2.62
N VAL A 78 -23.53 -5.48 -3.35
CA VAL A 78 -22.39 -4.62 -3.67
C VAL A 78 -22.05 -3.76 -2.46
N VAL A 79 -20.78 -3.73 -2.12
CA VAL A 79 -20.21 -2.84 -1.10
C VAL A 79 -19.70 -1.58 -1.79
N ASN A 80 -20.15 -0.42 -1.31
CA ASN A 80 -19.66 0.86 -1.79
C ASN A 80 -18.43 1.27 -0.95
N PRO A 81 -17.23 1.41 -1.55
CA PRO A 81 -16.04 1.83 -0.81
C PRO A 81 -16.18 3.19 -0.12
N ASP A 82 -16.93 4.13 -0.72
CA ASP A 82 -17.10 5.49 -0.18
C ASP A 82 -17.75 5.48 1.21
N ASP A 83 -18.68 4.57 1.46
CA ASP A 83 -19.34 4.45 2.75
C ASP A 83 -18.33 4.07 3.85
N PHE A 84 -17.41 3.15 3.54
CA PHE A 84 -16.36 2.73 4.47
C PHE A 84 -15.25 3.77 4.63
N VAL A 85 -14.92 4.50 3.57
CA VAL A 85 -13.99 5.64 3.65
C VAL A 85 -14.56 6.74 4.55
N ASN A 86 -15.85 7.03 4.45
CA ASN A 86 -16.51 8.03 5.29
C ASN A 86 -16.63 7.59 6.76
N GLU A 87 -16.80 6.29 7.03
CA GLU A 87 -16.96 5.76 8.39
C GLU A 87 -15.62 5.48 9.08
N TYR A 88 -14.64 4.90 8.38
CA TYR A 88 -13.38 4.39 8.97
C TYR A 88 -12.12 5.08 8.44
N GLY A 89 -12.22 5.89 7.40
CA GLY A 89 -11.08 6.51 6.73
C GLY A 89 -10.47 5.65 5.61
N ALA A 90 -9.84 6.33 4.65
CA ALA A 90 -9.23 5.69 3.48
C ALA A 90 -8.09 4.73 3.84
N ASP A 91 -7.26 5.08 4.83
CA ASP A 91 -6.14 4.25 5.26
C ASP A 91 -6.62 2.93 5.88
N THR A 92 -7.72 2.95 6.62
CA THR A 92 -8.32 1.73 7.17
C THR A 92 -8.79 0.79 6.07
N LEU A 93 -9.47 1.32 5.05
CA LEU A 93 -9.92 0.52 3.91
C LEU A 93 -8.72 -0.07 3.16
N ARG A 94 -7.67 0.72 2.89
CA ARG A 94 -6.45 0.25 2.22
C ARG A 94 -5.76 -0.88 3.00
N VAL A 95 -5.55 -0.68 4.31
CA VAL A 95 -4.94 -1.71 5.16
C VAL A 95 -5.79 -2.97 5.20
N TYR A 96 -7.12 -2.85 5.25
CA TYR A 96 -8.02 -3.97 5.22
C TYR A 96 -7.92 -4.76 3.91
N GLU A 97 -7.99 -4.10 2.74
CA GLU A 97 -7.90 -4.76 1.44
C GLU A 97 -6.56 -5.49 1.26
N MET A 98 -5.47 -4.91 1.76
CA MET A 98 -4.16 -5.53 1.74
C MET A 98 -3.99 -6.65 2.77
N PHE A 99 -4.81 -6.69 3.82
CA PHE A 99 -4.69 -7.66 4.91
C PHE A 99 -5.63 -8.87 4.76
N MET A 100 -6.75 -8.75 4.03
CA MET A 100 -7.81 -9.75 4.00
C MET A 100 -7.39 -11.13 3.46
N GLY A 101 -6.27 -11.22 2.73
CA GLY A 101 -5.74 -12.49 2.20
C GLY A 101 -4.59 -12.30 1.23
N PRO A 102 -4.04 -13.40 0.71
CA PRO A 102 -3.07 -13.34 -0.38
C PRO A 102 -3.65 -12.62 -1.60
N PHE A 103 -2.83 -11.81 -2.27
CA PHE A 103 -3.26 -10.93 -3.35
C PHE A 103 -3.96 -11.66 -4.52
N ASP A 104 -3.56 -12.88 -4.81
CA ASP A 104 -4.07 -13.72 -5.89
C ASP A 104 -5.28 -14.59 -5.49
N GLN A 105 -5.68 -14.57 -4.22
CA GLN A 105 -6.77 -15.38 -3.72
C GLN A 105 -8.07 -14.58 -3.54
N THR A 106 -9.17 -15.29 -3.66
CA THR A 106 -10.50 -14.74 -3.43
C THR A 106 -10.80 -14.69 -1.93
N ALA A 107 -11.33 -13.57 -1.45
CA ALA A 107 -11.67 -13.37 -0.04
C ALA A 107 -13.06 -12.76 0.13
N PRO A 108 -13.83 -13.17 1.16
CA PRO A 108 -15.12 -12.58 1.46
C PRO A 108 -14.94 -11.25 2.21
N TRP A 109 -15.84 -10.31 1.94
CA TRP A 109 -15.91 -9.05 2.65
C TRP A 109 -16.33 -9.24 4.12
N SER A 110 -15.61 -8.60 5.06
CA SER A 110 -15.87 -8.70 6.50
C SER A 110 -15.76 -7.34 7.19
N VAL A 111 -16.88 -6.84 7.71
CA VAL A 111 -16.95 -5.57 8.46
C VAL A 111 -16.16 -5.67 9.77
N ASP A 112 -16.19 -6.82 10.45
CA ASP A 112 -15.45 -7.00 11.71
C ASP A 112 -13.93 -6.92 11.50
N SER A 113 -13.45 -7.40 10.36
CA SER A 113 -12.03 -7.28 10.01
C SER A 113 -11.62 -5.84 9.71
N ILE A 114 -12.51 -5.03 9.10
CA ILE A 114 -12.27 -3.59 8.90
C ILE A 114 -12.12 -2.88 10.26
N ARG A 115 -12.99 -3.16 11.22
CA ARG A 115 -12.90 -2.62 12.58
C ARG A 115 -11.59 -3.01 13.27
N GLY A 116 -11.10 -4.22 13.01
CA GLY A 116 -9.78 -4.66 13.47
C GLY A 116 -8.63 -3.81 12.90
N CYS A 117 -8.69 -3.49 11.61
CA CYS A 117 -7.72 -2.61 10.97
C CYS A 117 -7.82 -1.16 11.46
N SER A 118 -9.02 -0.63 11.70
CA SER A 118 -9.19 0.69 12.33
C SER A 118 -8.52 0.76 13.70
N LYS A 119 -8.81 -0.22 14.59
CA LYS A 119 -8.16 -0.29 15.91
C LYS A 119 -6.63 -0.43 15.82
N PHE A 120 -6.12 -1.10 14.80
CA PHE A 120 -4.67 -1.16 14.57
C PHE A 120 -4.11 0.22 14.25
N LEU A 121 -4.75 1.00 13.36
CA LEU A 121 -4.32 2.36 13.03
C LEU A 121 -4.47 3.33 14.21
N ASP A 122 -5.53 3.21 15.02
CA ASP A 122 -5.66 3.97 16.28
C ASP A 122 -4.47 3.71 17.22
N ARG A 123 -4.04 2.46 17.32
CA ARG A 123 -2.84 2.12 18.10
C ARG A 123 -1.57 2.71 17.50
N VAL A 124 -1.44 2.71 16.17
CA VAL A 124 -0.32 3.37 15.49
C VAL A 124 -0.30 4.86 15.81
N TRP A 125 -1.46 5.52 15.77
CA TRP A 125 -1.58 6.93 16.16
C TRP A 125 -1.12 7.17 17.59
N ASN A 126 -1.59 6.38 18.53
CA ASN A 126 -1.29 6.51 19.95
C ASN A 126 0.15 6.10 20.32
N MET A 127 0.95 5.55 19.39
CA MET A 127 2.39 5.27 19.65
C MET A 127 3.20 6.53 19.98
N GLN A 128 2.69 7.71 19.63
CA GLN A 128 3.29 9.00 20.05
C GLN A 128 3.39 9.13 21.58
N GLU A 129 2.49 8.50 22.33
CA GLU A 129 2.47 8.54 23.81
C GLU A 129 3.63 7.76 24.46
N ILE A 130 4.19 6.79 23.72
CA ILE A 130 5.32 5.99 24.17
C ILE A 130 6.63 6.37 23.47
N LEU A 131 6.62 7.48 22.71
CA LEU A 131 7.80 7.99 22.03
C LEU A 131 8.78 8.61 23.06
N VAL A 132 10.02 8.18 23.00
CA VAL A 132 11.12 8.69 23.84
C VAL A 132 12.15 9.37 22.95
N ASP A 133 12.49 10.60 23.29
CA ASP A 133 13.61 11.29 22.67
C ASP A 133 14.88 10.95 23.45
N ASP A 134 15.64 9.99 22.96
CA ASP A 134 16.92 9.58 23.54
C ASP A 134 18.13 10.30 22.90
N GLY A 135 17.85 11.26 22.00
CA GLY A 135 18.87 12.05 21.30
C GLY A 135 19.68 11.25 20.28
N THR A 136 19.32 9.99 20.00
CA THR A 136 20.03 9.15 19.05
C THR A 136 19.23 9.01 17.75
N ASN A 137 19.96 8.76 16.64
CA ASN A 137 19.37 8.38 15.36
C ASN A 137 19.54 6.87 15.07
N GLU A 138 19.85 6.09 16.08
CA GLU A 138 20.10 4.65 15.98
C GLU A 138 18.97 3.86 16.65
N TYR A 139 18.80 2.62 16.24
CA TYR A 139 17.86 1.72 16.90
C TYR A 139 18.38 1.31 18.27
N SER A 140 17.49 1.15 19.23
CA SER A 140 17.84 0.57 20.52
C SER A 140 18.28 -0.89 20.34
N LYS A 141 19.22 -1.36 21.16
CA LYS A 141 19.67 -2.78 21.15
C LYS A 141 18.53 -3.76 21.29
N GLN A 142 17.43 -3.35 21.93
CA GLN A 142 16.24 -4.16 22.12
C GLN A 142 15.52 -4.44 20.79
N PHE A 143 15.43 -3.46 19.91
CA PHE A 143 14.63 -3.54 18.68
C PHE A 143 15.46 -3.60 17.40
N GLU A 144 16.78 -3.39 17.44
CA GLU A 144 17.67 -3.37 16.28
C GLU A 144 17.46 -4.58 15.36
N LYS A 145 17.47 -5.79 15.93
CA LYS A 145 17.24 -7.03 15.17
C LYS A 145 15.85 -7.06 14.54
N MET A 146 14.82 -6.68 15.30
CA MET A 146 13.44 -6.65 14.81
C MET A 146 13.27 -5.64 13.67
N MET A 147 13.86 -4.45 13.79
CA MET A 147 13.80 -3.40 12.77
C MET A 147 14.43 -3.86 11.46
N HIS A 148 15.65 -4.41 11.50
CA HIS A 148 16.31 -4.93 10.30
C HIS A 148 15.57 -6.11 9.66
N GLN A 149 15.01 -7.00 10.47
CA GLN A 149 14.17 -8.10 9.96
C GLN A 149 12.88 -7.57 9.29
N ALA A 150 12.24 -6.58 9.89
CA ALA A 150 11.05 -5.96 9.34
C ALA A 150 11.34 -5.26 8.00
N ILE A 151 12.42 -4.48 7.91
CA ILE A 151 12.84 -3.83 6.65
C ILE A 151 13.00 -4.90 5.56
N LYS A 152 13.78 -5.93 5.81
CA LYS A 152 14.02 -6.99 4.84
C LYS A 152 12.73 -7.69 4.42
N LYS A 153 11.91 -8.06 5.41
CA LYS A 153 10.68 -8.81 5.17
C LYS A 153 9.65 -7.98 4.39
N VAL A 154 9.36 -6.75 4.84
CA VAL A 154 8.36 -5.89 4.20
C VAL A 154 8.78 -5.54 2.77
N SER A 155 10.06 -5.26 2.53
CA SER A 155 10.56 -4.99 1.17
C SER A 155 10.36 -6.19 0.25
N SER A 156 10.72 -7.40 0.69
CA SER A 156 10.49 -8.63 -0.08
C SER A 156 9.00 -8.91 -0.29
N ASP A 157 8.18 -8.74 0.74
CA ASP A 157 6.73 -8.96 0.67
C ASP A 157 6.05 -8.01 -0.33
N ILE A 158 6.49 -6.75 -0.42
CA ILE A 158 5.96 -5.77 -1.38
C ILE A 158 6.32 -6.20 -2.82
N GLU A 159 7.56 -6.60 -3.08
CA GLU A 159 8.00 -7.06 -4.40
C GLU A 159 7.24 -8.31 -4.86
N GLU A 160 6.88 -9.17 -3.91
CA GLU A 160 6.14 -10.41 -4.14
C GLU A 160 4.61 -10.26 -4.03
N MET A 161 4.09 -9.06 -3.79
CA MET A 161 2.67 -8.77 -3.58
C MET A 161 2.05 -9.52 -2.38
N LYS A 162 2.87 -9.82 -1.37
CA LYS A 162 2.45 -10.48 -0.11
C LYS A 162 2.07 -9.45 0.97
N PHE A 163 1.15 -8.57 0.65
CA PHE A 163 0.79 -7.44 1.51
C PHE A 163 0.22 -7.87 2.87
N ASN A 164 -0.53 -8.96 2.92
CA ASN A 164 -1.11 -9.49 4.15
C ASN A 164 -0.06 -9.89 5.19
N THR A 165 1.10 -10.41 4.75
CA THR A 165 2.20 -10.76 5.65
C THR A 165 2.95 -9.52 6.13
N SER A 166 3.04 -8.47 5.32
CA SER A 166 3.55 -7.16 5.76
C SER A 166 2.67 -6.55 6.85
N VAL A 167 1.34 -6.53 6.67
CA VAL A 167 0.41 -5.99 7.67
C VAL A 167 0.51 -6.79 8.99
N SER A 168 0.61 -8.11 8.92
CA SER A 168 0.85 -8.95 10.11
C SER A 168 2.17 -8.60 10.81
N THR A 169 3.21 -8.28 10.05
CA THR A 169 4.50 -7.85 10.59
C THR A 169 4.34 -6.52 11.33
N PHE A 170 3.63 -5.54 10.77
CA PHE A 170 3.36 -4.26 11.45
C PHE A 170 2.58 -4.45 12.74
N MET A 171 1.55 -5.29 12.75
CA MET A 171 0.78 -5.60 13.97
C MET A 171 1.67 -6.21 15.06
N THR A 172 2.59 -7.08 14.67
CA THR A 172 3.56 -7.69 15.60
C THR A 172 4.51 -6.63 16.17
N MET A 173 5.06 -5.74 15.32
CA MET A 173 5.94 -4.64 15.77
C MET A 173 5.22 -3.73 16.77
N VAL A 174 3.98 -3.32 16.47
CA VAL A 174 3.17 -2.48 17.37
C VAL A 174 2.98 -3.18 18.73
N ASN A 175 2.70 -4.49 18.74
CA ASN A 175 2.57 -5.23 19.98
C ASN A 175 3.86 -5.22 20.81
N GLU A 176 5.02 -5.40 20.18
CA GLU A 176 6.31 -5.38 20.89
C GLU A 176 6.64 -3.97 21.43
N PHE A 177 6.34 -2.90 20.69
CA PHE A 177 6.53 -1.53 21.16
C PHE A 177 5.65 -1.23 22.37
N TYR A 178 4.36 -1.59 22.34
CA TYR A 178 3.46 -1.42 23.50
C TYR A 178 3.87 -2.25 24.72
N LYS A 179 4.37 -3.46 24.50
CA LYS A 179 4.90 -4.31 25.56
C LYS A 179 6.12 -3.68 26.25
N ALA A 180 7.00 -3.06 25.49
CA ALA A 180 8.14 -2.33 26.01
C ALA A 180 7.80 -0.95 26.56
N LYS A 181 6.62 -0.41 26.25
CA LYS A 181 6.15 0.94 26.62
C LYS A 181 7.12 2.06 26.24
N LYS A 182 7.87 1.85 25.19
CA LYS A 182 8.83 2.83 24.66
C LYS A 182 9.14 2.54 23.20
N ILE A 183 9.40 3.58 22.44
CA ILE A 183 9.94 3.56 21.08
C ILE A 183 10.77 4.84 20.90
N ASN A 184 11.92 4.78 20.23
CA ASN A 184 12.68 5.97 19.93
C ASN A 184 12.34 6.55 18.54
N LYS A 185 12.84 7.75 18.24
CA LYS A 185 12.56 8.44 16.97
C LYS A 185 13.01 7.66 15.73
N ALA A 186 14.15 7.00 15.78
CA ALA A 186 14.69 6.25 14.65
C ALA A 186 13.80 5.04 14.32
N GLU A 187 13.37 4.31 15.34
CA GLU A 187 12.47 3.16 15.24
C GLU A 187 11.10 3.58 14.71
N PHE A 188 10.53 4.64 15.27
CA PHE A 188 9.22 5.13 14.87
C PHE A 188 9.24 5.65 13.44
N ARG A 189 10.25 6.45 13.07
CA ARG A 189 10.41 6.94 11.68
C ARG A 189 10.49 5.79 10.67
N THR A 190 11.31 4.78 10.94
CA THR A 190 11.45 3.62 10.05
C THR A 190 10.15 2.82 9.98
N PHE A 191 9.46 2.63 11.10
CA PHE A 191 8.15 1.98 11.13
C PHE A 191 7.14 2.74 10.24
N LEU A 192 7.07 4.08 10.35
CA LEU A 192 6.20 4.90 9.52
C LEU A 192 6.56 4.82 8.04
N GLN A 193 7.85 4.81 7.70
CA GLN A 193 8.31 4.65 6.32
C GLN A 193 7.89 3.31 5.71
N LEU A 194 7.98 2.22 6.48
CA LEU A 194 7.54 0.90 6.03
C LEU A 194 6.03 0.81 5.89
N LEU A 195 5.27 1.47 6.77
CA LEU A 195 3.81 1.48 6.75
C LEU A 195 3.23 2.45 5.69
N ASN A 196 3.99 3.46 5.27
CA ASN A 196 3.50 4.52 4.36
C ASN A 196 2.83 4.00 3.07
N PRO A 197 3.33 3.00 2.35
CA PRO A 197 2.65 2.47 1.18
C PRO A 197 1.26 1.88 1.48
N PHE A 198 1.01 1.45 2.71
CA PHE A 198 -0.25 0.84 3.16
C PHE A 198 -1.24 1.88 3.69
N ALA A 199 -0.75 2.84 4.49
CA ALA A 199 -1.55 3.86 5.19
C ALA A 199 -0.90 5.24 5.05
N PRO A 200 -0.95 5.86 3.85
CA PRO A 200 -0.16 7.08 3.56
C PRO A 200 -0.59 8.31 4.36
N HIS A 201 -1.88 8.47 4.66
CA HIS A 201 -2.35 9.70 5.31
C HIS A 201 -1.92 9.75 6.79
N ILE A 202 -2.16 8.69 7.54
CA ILE A 202 -1.79 8.63 8.96
C ILE A 202 -0.26 8.67 9.15
N THR A 203 0.49 8.00 8.28
CA THR A 203 1.96 7.98 8.39
C THR A 203 2.59 9.31 8.04
N GLU A 204 2.04 10.03 7.06
CA GLU A 204 2.52 11.38 6.71
C GLU A 204 2.26 12.36 7.85
N GLU A 205 1.05 12.36 8.42
CA GLU A 205 0.70 13.21 9.56
C GLU A 205 1.61 12.95 10.77
N LEU A 206 1.83 11.67 11.12
CA LEU A 206 2.73 11.29 12.20
C LEU A 206 4.20 11.68 11.91
N ASN A 207 4.63 11.58 10.66
CA ASN A 207 5.99 11.99 10.28
C ASN A 207 6.18 13.49 10.38
N LEU A 208 5.19 14.29 9.98
CA LEU A 208 5.18 15.74 10.19
C LEU A 208 5.26 16.10 11.68
N SER A 209 4.51 15.41 12.52
CA SER A 209 4.58 15.54 13.97
C SER A 209 6.00 15.30 14.51
N LEU A 210 6.70 14.27 14.04
CA LEU A 210 8.09 13.98 14.42
C LEU A 210 9.07 15.09 14.03
N ILE A 211 8.86 15.75 12.89
CA ILE A 211 9.69 16.87 12.43
C ILE A 211 9.47 18.07 13.35
N HIS A 212 8.22 18.38 13.71
CA HIS A 212 7.91 19.50 14.60
C HIS A 212 8.44 19.32 16.04
N ILE A 213 8.49 18.09 16.53
CA ILE A 213 9.09 17.79 17.85
C ILE A 213 10.61 18.02 17.83
N SER A 214 11.26 17.92 16.68
CA SER A 214 12.72 18.09 16.55
C SER A 214 13.17 19.50 16.14
N GLU A 215 12.26 20.39 15.70
CA GLU A 215 12.58 21.79 15.46
C GLU A 215 12.28 22.62 16.73
N PRO A 216 13.30 23.31 17.31
CA PRO A 216 12.99 24.34 18.32
C PRO A 216 12.09 25.37 17.65
N THR A 217 10.96 25.62 18.26
CA THR A 217 9.92 26.57 17.82
C THR A 217 10.53 27.78 17.11
N ARG A 218 10.44 27.81 15.78
CA ARG A 218 10.64 29.06 15.04
C ARG A 218 9.54 30.01 15.52
N PRO A 219 9.89 31.19 16.05
CA PRO A 219 8.86 32.18 16.37
C PRO A 219 8.10 32.47 15.10
N ARG A 220 6.78 32.30 15.14
CA ARG A 220 5.90 32.80 14.08
C ARG A 220 6.18 34.30 13.96
N LEU A 221 6.83 34.71 12.89
CA LEU A 221 6.85 36.11 12.50
C LEU A 221 5.41 36.49 12.21
N ILE A 222 4.86 37.36 13.07
CA ILE A 222 3.57 38.02 12.91
C ILE A 222 3.68 38.99 11.73
#